data_a37f091957b195e82b17b070de0315df
#
_entry.id   a37f091957b195e82b17b070de0315df
#
_cell.length_a   1.000
_cell.length_b   1.000
_cell.length_c   1.000
_cell.angle_alpha   90.00
_cell.angle_beta   90.00
_cell.angle_gamma   90.00
#
_symmetry.space_group_name_H-M   'P 1'
#
loop_
_entity.id
_entity.type
_entity.pdbx_description
1 polymer ?
#
loop_
_entity_poly.entity_id
_entity_poly.type
_entity_poly.pdbx_seq_one_letter_code
_entity_poly.pdbx_strand_id
1 'polypeptide(L)'
;MKKVQGRLAGDQFRKHFTYNESNKRKQRHSNDKQIGAGENVKEDNIMRKGLTEVVFILDRSGSMRGLEADTIGGFNSMIEKQQKEEGDALISTVLFDDQNEVLYDRVPIGKVEPMNDNQYYVRGCTALLDAIGGAIHHIGNVHKYARPEDVPEKTLFIITTDGMENASRTYDYKRVKKMIEHEKKKYHWEFIFLGANIDAVEVAGRFGVSANRAVRYECDSAGTALNFNVMSKMVSSVRACGSACDMSEALDDADMLSEIEADYKKRHKA
;
A
#
# COMPACT_ATOMS: atom_id res chain seq x y z
N MET A 1 25.03 -10.96 23.51
CA MET A 1 24.03 -9.93 23.83
C MET A 1 23.46 -9.32 22.54
N LYS A 2 22.67 -10.08 21.73
CA LYS A 2 22.05 -9.60 20.46
C LYS A 2 20.61 -10.15 20.26
N LYS A 3 19.86 -10.39 21.34
CA LYS A 3 18.49 -10.96 21.26
C LYS A 3 17.37 -10.00 21.69
N VAL A 4 17.64 -8.71 21.93
CA VAL A 4 16.67 -7.80 22.54
C VAL A 4 16.02 -6.82 21.55
N GLN A 5 16.61 -6.56 20.38
CA GLN A 5 16.09 -5.53 19.48
C GLN A 5 14.93 -5.99 18.55
N GLY A 6 14.82 -7.28 18.22
CA GLY A 6 13.75 -7.78 17.35
C GLY A 6 12.36 -7.87 17.99
N ARG A 7 12.26 -7.77 19.34
CA ARG A 7 10.95 -7.79 20.04
C ARG A 7 10.26 -6.42 20.13
N LEU A 8 10.97 -5.34 19.93
CA LEU A 8 10.43 -3.98 20.14
C LEU A 8 9.54 -3.50 18.99
N ALA A 9 9.80 -3.90 17.75
CA ALA A 9 9.01 -3.46 16.59
C ALA A 9 7.62 -4.13 16.54
N GLY A 10 7.54 -5.43 16.78
CA GLY A 10 6.26 -6.14 16.86
C GLY A 10 5.36 -5.69 18.02
N ASP A 11 5.97 -5.26 19.13
CA ASP A 11 5.26 -4.69 20.28
C ASP A 11 4.77 -3.26 20.04
N GLN A 12 5.42 -2.48 19.19
CA GLN A 12 4.94 -1.14 18.83
C GLN A 12 3.68 -1.21 17.97
N PHE A 13 3.61 -2.14 17.01
CA PHE A 13 2.41 -2.34 16.20
C PHE A 13 1.22 -2.80 17.06
N ARG A 14 1.44 -3.77 17.97
CA ARG A 14 0.41 -4.19 18.94
C ARG A 14 0.04 -3.08 19.93
N LYS A 15 0.98 -2.31 20.42
CA LYS A 15 0.71 -1.20 21.36
C LYS A 15 -0.05 -0.05 20.69
N HIS A 16 0.19 0.26 19.43
CA HIS A 16 -0.59 1.27 18.70
C HIS A 16 -2.04 0.82 18.50
N PHE A 17 -2.28 -0.46 18.22
CA PHE A 17 -3.61 -1.03 18.09
C PHE A 17 -4.39 -1.07 19.43
N THR A 18 -3.73 -1.41 20.53
CA THR A 18 -4.39 -1.51 21.86
C THR A 18 -4.57 -0.15 22.56
N TYR A 19 -3.72 0.83 22.30
CA TYR A 19 -3.82 2.18 22.86
C TYR A 19 -5.08 2.92 22.37
N ASN A 20 -5.47 2.71 21.11
CA ASN A 20 -6.68 3.32 20.54
C ASN A 20 -7.99 2.72 21.06
N GLU A 21 -8.03 1.46 21.47
CA GLU A 21 -9.28 0.86 22.02
C GLU A 21 -9.59 1.32 23.44
N SER A 22 -8.56 1.56 24.28
CA SER A 22 -8.77 2.00 25.66
C SER A 22 -9.25 3.46 25.77
N ASN A 23 -8.89 4.33 24.82
CA ASN A 23 -9.36 5.72 24.80
C ASN A 23 -10.79 5.87 24.27
N LYS A 24 -11.32 4.90 23.48
CA LYS A 24 -12.72 4.90 23.01
C LYS A 24 -13.74 4.81 24.14
N ARG A 25 -13.42 4.16 25.26
CA ARG A 25 -14.35 4.03 26.41
C ARG A 25 -14.49 5.28 27.25
N LYS A 26 -13.48 6.17 27.27
CA LYS A 26 -13.50 7.40 28.08
C LYS A 26 -14.20 8.59 27.41
N GLN A 27 -14.25 8.63 26.07
CA GLN A 27 -14.91 9.73 25.33
C GLN A 27 -16.42 9.56 25.11
N ARG A 28 -16.98 8.35 25.28
CA ARG A 28 -18.42 8.12 25.12
C ARG A 28 -19.30 8.63 26.25
N HIS A 29 -18.75 9.07 27.38
CA HIS A 29 -19.54 9.50 28.54
C HIS A 29 -19.70 11.02 28.68
N SER A 30 -19.19 11.84 27.77
CA SER A 30 -19.28 13.31 27.89
C SER A 30 -20.14 14.03 26.84
N ASN A 31 -20.67 13.35 25.82
CA ASN A 31 -21.37 14.00 24.70
C ASN A 31 -22.89 13.78 24.61
N ASP A 32 -23.54 13.24 25.64
CA ASP A 32 -25.01 13.03 25.64
C ASP A 32 -25.77 14.19 26.30
N LYS A 33 -25.47 15.44 25.95
CA LYS A 33 -26.39 16.57 26.25
C LYS A 33 -26.17 17.69 25.24
N GLN A 34 -27.06 17.77 24.29
CA GLN A 34 -27.58 18.86 23.48
C GLN A 34 -27.68 18.48 22.00
N ILE A 35 -28.87 18.01 21.63
CA ILE A 35 -29.29 17.95 20.23
C ILE A 35 -30.48 18.89 20.10
N GLY A 36 -30.19 20.09 19.59
CA GLY A 36 -31.17 20.97 18.97
C GLY A 36 -31.33 20.56 17.50
N ALA A 37 -32.57 20.50 17.02
CA ALA A 37 -32.91 20.19 15.63
C ALA A 37 -32.31 21.25 14.68
N GLY A 38 -31.58 20.81 13.68
CA GLY A 38 -31.00 21.66 12.62
C GLY A 38 -30.44 20.80 11.49
N GLU A 39 -31.10 20.89 10.36
CA GLU A 39 -30.66 20.62 8.99
C GLU A 39 -29.62 19.54 8.74
N ASN A 40 -30.00 18.52 7.96
CA ASN A 40 -29.11 17.57 7.30
C ASN A 40 -28.15 18.30 6.33
N VAL A 41 -27.11 18.92 6.83
CA VAL A 41 -25.93 19.23 6.05
C VAL A 41 -25.24 17.90 5.82
N LYS A 42 -25.26 17.39 4.58
CA LYS A 42 -24.32 16.38 4.15
C LYS A 42 -22.94 16.93 4.49
N GLU A 43 -22.26 16.34 5.49
CA GLU A 43 -20.84 16.56 5.69
C GLU A 43 -20.14 16.04 4.43
N ASP A 44 -19.95 16.92 3.45
CA ASP A 44 -18.98 16.69 2.40
C ASP A 44 -17.65 16.55 3.11
N ASN A 45 -17.12 15.35 3.09
CA ASN A 45 -15.82 15.01 3.66
C ASN A 45 -14.77 15.85 2.88
N ILE A 46 -14.41 17.01 3.42
CA ILE A 46 -13.47 17.95 2.78
C ILE A 46 -12.07 17.32 2.90
N MET A 47 -11.74 16.42 1.97
CA MET A 47 -10.39 15.86 1.83
C MET A 47 -9.41 16.94 1.38
N ARG A 48 -8.14 16.82 1.76
CA ARG A 48 -7.09 17.74 1.33
C ARG A 48 -6.82 17.58 -0.16
N LYS A 49 -7.28 18.57 -0.93
CA LYS A 49 -7.10 18.60 -2.38
C LYS A 49 -5.63 18.55 -2.77
N GLY A 50 -5.32 17.76 -3.79
CA GLY A 50 -3.96 17.60 -4.32
C GLY A 50 -3.04 16.72 -3.47
N LEU A 51 -3.43 16.33 -2.24
CA LEU A 51 -2.63 15.39 -1.44
C LEU A 51 -2.85 13.96 -1.93
N THR A 52 -1.75 13.28 -2.23
CA THR A 52 -1.75 11.85 -2.59
C THR A 52 -1.13 11.02 -1.49
N GLU A 53 -1.75 9.91 -1.11
CA GLU A 53 -1.13 8.90 -0.25
C GLU A 53 -0.81 7.65 -1.07
N VAL A 54 0.46 7.22 -1.02
CA VAL A 54 0.91 6.00 -1.68
C VAL A 54 1.33 4.99 -0.62
N VAL A 55 0.74 3.81 -0.68
CA VAL A 55 0.99 2.70 0.25
C VAL A 55 1.65 1.56 -0.49
N PHE A 56 2.93 1.34 -0.23
CA PHE A 56 3.68 0.21 -0.75
C PHE A 56 3.58 -0.98 0.20
N ILE A 57 3.26 -2.15 -0.34
CA ILE A 57 3.28 -3.43 0.36
C ILE A 57 4.29 -4.30 -0.37
N LEU A 58 5.48 -4.44 0.20
CA LEU A 58 6.64 -5.05 -0.44
C LEU A 58 6.98 -6.38 0.21
N ASP A 59 7.00 -7.43 -0.60
CA ASP A 59 7.41 -8.77 -0.19
C ASP A 59 8.91 -8.79 0.14
N ARG A 60 9.24 -9.37 1.29
CA ARG A 60 10.60 -9.74 1.67
C ARG A 60 10.68 -11.20 2.13
N SER A 61 9.77 -12.03 1.65
CA SER A 61 9.77 -13.47 1.95
C SER A 61 10.96 -14.19 1.32
N GLY A 62 11.16 -15.45 1.67
CA GLY A 62 12.33 -16.23 1.28
C GLY A 62 12.57 -16.37 -0.21
N SER A 63 11.54 -16.25 -1.04
CA SER A 63 11.60 -16.27 -2.50
C SER A 63 12.28 -15.05 -3.11
N MET A 64 12.22 -13.88 -2.45
CA MET A 64 12.89 -12.64 -2.87
C MET A 64 14.43 -12.68 -2.72
N ARG A 65 14.99 -13.83 -2.33
CA ARG A 65 16.44 -13.97 -2.13
C ARG A 65 17.25 -13.71 -3.40
N GLY A 66 18.21 -12.82 -3.29
CA GLY A 66 19.07 -12.40 -4.40
C GLY A 66 18.58 -11.14 -5.10
N LEU A 67 17.39 -10.63 -4.74
CA LEU A 67 16.82 -9.39 -5.27
C LEU A 67 16.80 -8.25 -4.23
N GLU A 68 17.47 -8.43 -3.09
CA GLU A 68 17.49 -7.45 -2.01
C GLU A 68 18.06 -6.11 -2.49
N ALA A 69 19.22 -6.14 -3.15
CA ALA A 69 19.87 -4.93 -3.67
C ALA A 69 19.04 -4.25 -4.78
N ASP A 70 18.41 -5.04 -5.65
CA ASP A 70 17.57 -4.52 -6.74
C ASP A 70 16.29 -3.88 -6.19
N THR A 71 15.69 -4.49 -5.17
CA THR A 71 14.50 -3.95 -4.50
C THR A 71 14.82 -2.65 -3.76
N ILE A 72 15.90 -2.62 -2.99
CA ILE A 72 16.36 -1.43 -2.27
C ILE A 72 16.70 -0.31 -3.26
N GLY A 73 17.50 -0.61 -4.28
CA GLY A 73 17.94 0.35 -5.29
C GLY A 73 16.77 0.89 -6.11
N GLY A 74 15.85 0.01 -6.53
CA GLY A 74 14.65 0.37 -7.27
C GLY A 74 13.72 1.26 -6.47
N PHE A 75 13.43 0.89 -5.22
CA PHE A 75 12.60 1.69 -4.31
C PHE A 75 13.21 3.07 -4.08
N ASN A 76 14.49 3.14 -3.73
CA ASN A 76 15.17 4.40 -3.46
C ASN A 76 15.20 5.31 -4.69
N SER A 77 15.50 4.76 -5.88
CA SER A 77 15.48 5.52 -7.14
C SER A 77 14.09 6.06 -7.47
N MET A 78 13.04 5.26 -7.22
CA MET A 78 11.66 5.70 -7.39
C MET A 78 11.34 6.85 -6.43
N ILE A 79 11.63 6.70 -5.14
CA ILE A 79 11.38 7.76 -4.14
C ILE A 79 12.14 9.03 -4.49
N GLU A 80 13.43 8.94 -4.89
CA GLU A 80 14.22 10.10 -5.29
C GLU A 80 13.61 10.85 -6.50
N LYS A 81 13.06 10.13 -7.48
CA LYS A 81 12.33 10.73 -8.61
C LYS A 81 11.07 11.45 -8.11
N GLN A 82 10.29 10.78 -7.26
CA GLN A 82 9.05 11.33 -6.74
C GLN A 82 9.26 12.56 -5.83
N GLN A 83 10.40 12.65 -5.15
CA GLN A 83 10.79 13.84 -4.36
C GLN A 83 11.02 15.09 -5.21
N LYS A 84 11.35 14.92 -6.50
CA LYS A 84 11.59 16.02 -7.44
C LYS A 84 10.33 16.50 -8.15
N GLU A 85 9.23 15.77 -8.02
CA GLU A 85 7.94 16.11 -8.63
C GLU A 85 7.13 17.07 -7.77
N GLU A 86 6.32 17.91 -8.41
CA GLU A 86 5.42 18.82 -7.74
C GLU A 86 4.27 18.10 -7.02
N GLY A 87 3.67 18.75 -6.04
CA GLY A 87 2.54 18.28 -5.26
C GLY A 87 2.95 17.51 -4.00
N ASP A 88 2.06 17.54 -3.03
CA ASP A 88 2.26 16.86 -1.74
C ASP A 88 1.94 15.37 -1.86
N ALA A 89 2.80 14.53 -1.28
CA ALA A 89 2.53 13.10 -1.15
C ALA A 89 2.94 12.57 0.23
N LEU A 90 2.18 11.59 0.72
CA LEU A 90 2.50 10.80 1.90
C LEU A 90 2.87 9.38 1.47
N ILE A 91 3.93 8.85 2.05
CA ILE A 91 4.42 7.51 1.76
C ILE A 91 4.26 6.63 2.99
N SER A 92 3.57 5.51 2.81
CA SER A 92 3.55 4.39 3.72
C SER A 92 4.22 3.19 3.06
N THR A 93 5.04 2.45 3.81
CA THR A 93 5.68 1.24 3.30
C THR A 93 5.60 0.13 4.32
N VAL A 94 4.96 -0.95 3.94
CA VAL A 94 4.85 -2.18 4.74
C VAL A 94 5.73 -3.23 4.08
N LEU A 95 6.72 -3.72 4.83
CA LEU A 95 7.51 -4.88 4.46
C LEU A 95 6.86 -6.11 5.07
N PHE A 96 6.68 -7.17 4.30
CA PHE A 96 6.06 -8.38 4.81
C PHE A 96 6.82 -9.67 4.44
N ASP A 97 6.76 -10.60 5.36
CA ASP A 97 7.13 -12.00 5.27
C ASP A 97 6.05 -12.83 5.99
N ASP A 98 6.37 -13.64 6.98
CA ASP A 98 5.42 -14.19 7.95
C ASP A 98 5.02 -13.18 9.05
N GLN A 99 5.57 -11.98 9.00
CA GLN A 99 5.29 -10.83 9.86
C GLN A 99 5.22 -9.56 9.03
N ASN A 100 4.44 -8.59 9.50
CA ASN A 100 4.35 -7.27 8.87
C ASN A 100 5.16 -6.25 9.66
N GLU A 101 5.95 -5.44 8.97
CA GLU A 101 6.73 -4.35 9.54
C GLU A 101 6.44 -3.05 8.76
N VAL A 102 6.02 -2.02 9.48
CA VAL A 102 5.82 -0.70 8.90
C VAL A 102 7.16 0.04 8.90
N LEU A 103 7.72 0.23 7.72
CA LEU A 103 8.97 0.96 7.55
C LEU A 103 8.73 2.48 7.54
N TYR A 104 7.72 2.92 6.78
CA TYR A 104 7.27 4.31 6.75
C TYR A 104 5.76 4.34 7.03
N ASP A 105 5.31 5.26 7.86
CA ASP A 105 3.90 5.47 8.19
C ASP A 105 3.51 6.91 7.89
N ARG A 106 2.92 7.13 6.71
CA ARG A 106 2.45 8.43 6.22
C ARG A 106 3.52 9.53 6.28
N VAL A 107 4.74 9.18 5.90
CA VAL A 107 5.86 10.12 5.87
C VAL A 107 5.73 11.05 4.67
N PRO A 108 5.80 12.39 4.83
CA PRO A 108 5.87 13.30 3.70
C PRO A 108 6.99 12.91 2.75
N ILE A 109 6.72 12.87 1.45
CA ILE A 109 7.65 12.34 0.43
C ILE A 109 9.04 12.97 0.53
N GLY A 110 9.15 14.28 0.77
CA GLY A 110 10.43 14.98 0.93
C GLY A 110 11.21 14.62 2.19
N LYS A 111 10.65 13.80 3.09
CA LYS A 111 11.26 13.32 4.34
C LYS A 111 11.49 11.81 4.37
N VAL A 112 11.18 11.12 3.28
CA VAL A 112 11.44 9.68 3.19
C VAL A 112 12.95 9.47 3.02
N GLU A 113 13.55 8.82 4.01
CA GLU A 113 14.97 8.45 3.97
C GLU A 113 15.18 7.22 3.07
N PRO A 114 16.36 7.05 2.46
CA PRO A 114 16.65 5.85 1.67
C PRO A 114 16.56 4.58 2.49
N MET A 115 15.88 3.56 1.94
CA MET A 115 15.87 2.20 2.49
C MET A 115 17.27 1.59 2.39
N ASN A 116 17.64 0.75 3.37
CA ASN A 116 18.93 0.08 3.42
C ASN A 116 18.80 -1.41 3.77
N ASP A 117 19.91 -2.15 3.73
CA ASP A 117 20.01 -3.58 3.96
C ASP A 117 19.69 -4.02 5.40
N ASN A 118 19.76 -3.12 6.38
CA ASN A 118 19.29 -3.41 7.73
C ASN A 118 17.76 -3.35 7.85
N GLN A 119 17.08 -2.69 6.92
CA GLN A 119 15.63 -2.55 6.88
C GLN A 119 14.98 -3.58 5.97
N TYR A 120 15.52 -3.75 4.76
CA TYR A 120 15.03 -4.75 3.81
C TYR A 120 16.01 -5.91 3.73
N TYR A 121 15.63 -7.03 4.29
CA TYR A 121 16.35 -8.30 4.26
C TYR A 121 15.37 -9.46 4.18
N VAL A 122 15.71 -10.48 3.42
CA VAL A 122 14.83 -11.60 3.09
C VAL A 122 14.75 -12.62 4.23
N ARG A 123 13.51 -13.04 4.57
CA ARG A 123 13.25 -14.07 5.56
C ARG A 123 11.81 -14.63 5.45
N GLY A 124 11.53 -15.75 6.12
CA GLY A 124 10.18 -16.25 6.40
C GLY A 124 9.38 -16.72 5.20
N CYS A 125 8.07 -16.76 5.40
CA CYS A 125 7.04 -17.16 4.45
C CYS A 125 6.23 -15.93 4.00
N THR A 126 5.18 -16.13 3.19
CA THR A 126 4.43 -15.04 2.53
C THR A 126 3.05 -14.86 3.16
N ALA A 127 2.91 -13.94 4.12
CA ALA A 127 1.63 -13.57 4.74
C ALA A 127 0.98 -12.36 4.03
N LEU A 128 0.73 -12.50 2.73
CA LEU A 128 0.25 -11.44 1.84
C LEU A 128 -1.09 -10.85 2.29
N LEU A 129 -2.06 -11.70 2.66
CA LEU A 129 -3.39 -11.23 3.06
C LEU A 129 -3.35 -10.47 4.39
N ASP A 130 -2.49 -10.88 5.32
CA ASP A 130 -2.29 -10.17 6.59
C ASP A 130 -1.64 -8.80 6.35
N ALA A 131 -0.73 -8.68 5.38
CA ALA A 131 -0.11 -7.42 4.98
C ALA A 131 -1.13 -6.47 4.35
N ILE A 132 -1.88 -6.93 3.35
CA ILE A 132 -2.90 -6.13 2.66
C ILE A 132 -4.00 -5.70 3.64
N GLY A 133 -4.59 -6.66 4.36
CA GLY A 133 -5.68 -6.39 5.30
C GLY A 133 -5.26 -5.48 6.45
N GLY A 134 -4.05 -5.66 6.97
CA GLY A 134 -3.47 -4.82 8.01
C GLY A 134 -3.24 -3.38 7.54
N ALA A 135 -2.66 -3.19 6.35
CA ALA A 135 -2.42 -1.88 5.76
C ALA A 135 -3.73 -1.12 5.48
N ILE A 136 -4.72 -1.77 4.84
CA ILE A 136 -6.03 -1.16 4.58
C ILE A 136 -6.71 -0.76 5.90
N HIS A 137 -6.68 -1.64 6.92
CA HIS A 137 -7.27 -1.35 8.22
C HIS A 137 -6.59 -0.15 8.90
N HIS A 138 -5.25 -0.09 8.83
CA HIS A 138 -4.47 1.00 9.42
C HIS A 138 -4.79 2.35 8.75
N ILE A 139 -4.60 2.44 7.43
CA ILE A 139 -4.83 3.68 6.67
C ILE A 139 -6.30 4.12 6.77
N GLY A 140 -7.26 3.20 6.63
CA GLY A 140 -8.68 3.52 6.78
C GLY A 140 -9.04 4.05 8.18
N ASN A 141 -8.42 3.52 9.25
CA ASN A 141 -8.61 4.08 10.58
C ASN A 141 -7.98 5.48 10.72
N VAL A 142 -6.79 5.68 10.14
CA VAL A 142 -6.17 7.02 10.16
C VAL A 142 -7.06 8.03 9.45
N HIS A 143 -7.53 7.75 8.24
CA HIS A 143 -8.43 8.64 7.51
C HIS A 143 -9.73 8.93 8.26
N LYS A 144 -10.29 7.90 8.91
CA LYS A 144 -11.54 8.03 9.67
C LYS A 144 -11.45 8.98 10.86
N TYR A 145 -10.27 9.08 11.48
CA TYR A 145 -10.08 9.86 12.71
C TYR A 145 -9.17 11.07 12.53
N ALA A 146 -8.59 11.26 11.34
CA ALA A 146 -7.85 12.46 10.98
C ALA A 146 -8.80 13.66 10.83
N ARG A 147 -8.24 14.86 10.91
CA ARG A 147 -8.97 16.07 10.53
C ARG A 147 -9.19 16.04 9.01
N PRO A 148 -10.31 16.59 8.51
CA PRO A 148 -10.59 16.59 7.07
C PRO A 148 -9.44 17.10 6.20
N GLU A 149 -8.76 18.15 6.66
CA GLU A 149 -7.61 18.74 5.97
C GLU A 149 -6.34 17.86 5.97
N ASP A 150 -6.32 16.77 6.75
CA ASP A 150 -5.22 15.80 6.81
C ASP A 150 -5.56 14.49 6.06
N VAL A 151 -6.80 14.35 5.57
CA VAL A 151 -7.22 13.18 4.78
C VAL A 151 -6.83 13.39 3.31
N PRO A 152 -6.02 12.50 2.72
CA PRO A 152 -5.63 12.61 1.31
C PRO A 152 -6.83 12.51 0.38
N GLU A 153 -6.83 13.31 -0.68
CA GLU A 153 -7.80 13.20 -1.76
C GLU A 153 -7.64 11.90 -2.53
N LYS A 154 -6.38 11.46 -2.73
CA LYS A 154 -6.03 10.29 -3.55
C LYS A 154 -5.26 9.27 -2.72
N THR A 155 -5.65 8.01 -2.80
CA THR A 155 -4.95 6.90 -2.11
C THR A 155 -4.72 5.75 -3.07
N LEU A 156 -3.44 5.40 -3.27
CA LEU A 156 -2.98 4.34 -4.15
C LEU A 156 -2.24 3.27 -3.34
N PHE A 157 -2.68 2.03 -3.43
CA PHE A 157 -1.97 0.86 -2.92
C PHE A 157 -1.21 0.16 -4.04
N ILE A 158 0.07 -0.09 -3.84
CA ILE A 158 0.91 -0.87 -4.76
C ILE A 158 1.45 -2.08 -4.00
N ILE A 159 1.07 -3.26 -4.45
CA ILE A 159 1.36 -4.54 -3.80
C ILE A 159 2.30 -5.33 -4.71
N THR A 160 3.44 -5.73 -4.20
CA THR A 160 4.39 -6.58 -4.95
C THR A 160 4.68 -7.86 -4.17
N THR A 161 4.66 -8.99 -4.88
CA THR A 161 5.04 -10.30 -4.32
C THR A 161 5.64 -11.19 -5.40
N ASP A 162 6.53 -12.10 -5.03
CA ASP A 162 7.08 -13.12 -5.92
C ASP A 162 6.62 -14.53 -5.57
N GLY A 163 5.69 -14.66 -4.62
CA GLY A 163 5.22 -15.94 -4.12
C GLY A 163 3.73 -16.01 -3.84
N MET A 164 3.28 -17.24 -3.61
CA MET A 164 1.89 -17.51 -3.22
C MET A 164 1.68 -17.23 -1.73
N GLU A 165 0.50 -16.69 -1.39
CA GLU A 165 -0.01 -16.62 -0.02
C GLU A 165 0.06 -17.98 0.68
N ASN A 166 0.78 -18.05 1.80
CA ASN A 166 0.95 -19.32 2.52
C ASN A 166 1.07 -19.20 4.06
N ALA A 167 1.01 -17.98 4.61
CA ALA A 167 1.30 -17.77 6.03
C ALA A 167 0.32 -16.85 6.78
N SER A 168 -0.66 -16.25 6.10
CA SER A 168 -1.66 -15.37 6.74
C SER A 168 -2.54 -16.11 7.73
N ARG A 169 -2.84 -15.46 8.86
CA ARG A 169 -3.62 -16.02 9.98
C ARG A 169 -4.78 -15.14 10.42
N THR A 170 -4.75 -13.86 10.07
CA THR A 170 -5.69 -12.85 10.56
C THR A 170 -6.73 -12.50 9.50
N TYR A 171 -6.31 -12.44 8.25
CA TYR A 171 -7.16 -12.09 7.12
C TYR A 171 -7.24 -13.24 6.11
N ASP A 172 -8.43 -13.44 5.56
CA ASP A 172 -8.70 -14.36 4.44
C ASP A 172 -9.04 -13.57 3.17
N TYR A 173 -9.06 -14.23 2.02
CA TYR A 173 -9.39 -13.64 0.73
C TYR A 173 -10.74 -12.92 0.73
N LYS A 174 -11.76 -13.51 1.36
CA LYS A 174 -13.12 -12.94 1.41
C LYS A 174 -13.17 -11.64 2.21
N ARG A 175 -12.42 -11.57 3.31
CA ARG A 175 -12.34 -10.39 4.17
C ARG A 175 -11.58 -9.27 3.46
N VAL A 176 -10.40 -9.57 2.89
CA VAL A 176 -9.60 -8.60 2.14
C VAL A 176 -10.39 -8.06 0.94
N LYS A 177 -11.07 -8.94 0.19
CA LYS A 177 -11.93 -8.54 -0.93
C LYS A 177 -12.99 -7.52 -0.53
N LYS A 178 -13.71 -7.79 0.57
CA LYS A 178 -14.72 -6.85 1.09
C LYS A 178 -14.12 -5.50 1.49
N MET A 179 -12.92 -5.51 2.05
CA MET A 179 -12.22 -4.27 2.42
C MET A 179 -11.85 -3.48 1.17
N ILE A 180 -11.21 -4.10 0.19
CA ILE A 180 -10.84 -3.46 -1.09
C ILE A 180 -12.06 -2.91 -1.81
N GLU A 181 -13.13 -3.71 -1.97
CA GLU A 181 -14.37 -3.28 -2.61
C GLU A 181 -15.03 -2.10 -1.88
N HIS A 182 -14.95 -2.08 -0.53
CA HIS A 182 -15.46 -0.98 0.28
C HIS A 182 -14.69 0.32 0.02
N GLU A 183 -13.35 0.27 0.10
CA GLU A 183 -12.50 1.44 -0.05
C GLU A 183 -12.56 2.00 -1.49
N LYS A 184 -12.57 1.12 -2.49
CA LYS A 184 -12.77 1.50 -3.90
C LYS A 184 -14.10 2.21 -4.10
N LYS A 185 -15.20 1.62 -3.63
CA LYS A 185 -16.54 2.16 -3.85
C LYS A 185 -16.81 3.47 -3.11
N LYS A 186 -16.29 3.59 -1.88
CA LYS A 186 -16.63 4.71 -1.00
C LYS A 186 -15.64 5.86 -1.07
N TYR A 187 -14.37 5.55 -1.28
CA TYR A 187 -13.29 6.54 -1.19
C TYR A 187 -12.43 6.62 -2.45
N HIS A 188 -12.81 5.88 -3.51
CA HIS A 188 -12.09 5.84 -4.79
C HIS A 188 -10.61 5.45 -4.64
N TRP A 189 -10.27 4.60 -3.66
CA TRP A 189 -8.93 4.06 -3.55
C TRP A 189 -8.60 3.15 -4.72
N GLU A 190 -7.36 3.21 -5.20
CA GLU A 190 -6.88 2.31 -6.25
C GLU A 190 -5.87 1.31 -5.69
N PHE A 191 -5.88 0.11 -6.29
CA PHE A 191 -5.05 -1.01 -5.88
C PHE A 191 -4.39 -1.62 -7.11
N ILE A 192 -3.05 -1.65 -7.10
CA ILE A 192 -2.21 -2.27 -8.14
C ILE A 192 -1.55 -3.51 -7.55
N PHE A 193 -1.53 -4.59 -8.31
CA PHE A 193 -0.90 -5.85 -7.91
C PHE A 193 0.12 -6.32 -8.94
N LEU A 194 1.37 -6.46 -8.51
CA LEU A 194 2.46 -7.02 -9.30
C LEU A 194 2.88 -8.36 -8.68
N GLY A 195 2.63 -9.44 -9.39
CA GLY A 195 2.93 -10.80 -8.91
C GLY A 195 3.91 -11.52 -9.82
N ALA A 196 4.96 -12.12 -9.25
CA ALA A 196 5.84 -13.03 -9.97
C ALA A 196 5.57 -14.48 -9.54
N ASN A 197 5.97 -15.43 -10.39
CA ASN A 197 5.84 -16.89 -10.13
C ASN A 197 4.43 -17.38 -9.80
N ILE A 198 3.40 -16.57 -10.07
CA ILE A 198 1.98 -16.84 -9.81
C ILE A 198 1.14 -16.34 -10.98
N ASP A 199 -0.10 -16.81 -11.09
CA ASP A 199 -1.08 -16.13 -11.95
C ASP A 199 -1.55 -14.85 -11.22
N ALA A 200 -0.89 -13.74 -11.52
CA ALA A 200 -1.13 -12.47 -10.83
C ALA A 200 -2.56 -11.96 -11.00
N VAL A 201 -3.16 -12.17 -12.19
CA VAL A 201 -4.52 -11.72 -12.48
C VAL A 201 -5.55 -12.57 -11.72
N GLU A 202 -5.38 -13.90 -11.71
CA GLU A 202 -6.25 -14.79 -10.93
C GLU A 202 -6.14 -14.47 -9.43
N VAL A 203 -4.93 -14.41 -8.90
CA VAL A 203 -4.69 -14.16 -7.47
C VAL A 203 -5.26 -12.80 -7.04
N ALA A 204 -5.02 -11.74 -7.81
CA ALA A 204 -5.56 -10.40 -7.58
C ALA A 204 -7.10 -10.41 -7.57
N GLY A 205 -7.73 -11.09 -8.52
CA GLY A 205 -9.18 -11.24 -8.60
C GLY A 205 -9.80 -11.90 -7.36
N ARG A 206 -9.09 -12.83 -6.71
CA ARG A 206 -9.55 -13.49 -5.48
C ARG A 206 -9.71 -12.51 -4.32
N PHE A 207 -8.93 -11.45 -4.25
CA PHE A 207 -9.06 -10.41 -3.23
C PHE A 207 -9.58 -9.07 -3.78
N GLY A 208 -10.16 -9.04 -4.99
CA GLY A 208 -10.97 -7.91 -5.45
C GLY A 208 -10.23 -6.84 -6.25
N VAL A 209 -8.98 -7.08 -6.65
CA VAL A 209 -8.26 -6.23 -7.60
C VAL A 209 -8.63 -6.67 -9.03
N SER A 210 -8.98 -5.72 -9.89
CA SER A 210 -9.40 -5.98 -11.27
C SER A 210 -8.22 -6.37 -12.17
N ALA A 211 -8.50 -7.09 -13.26
CA ALA A 211 -7.49 -7.63 -14.16
C ALA A 211 -6.58 -6.53 -14.76
N ASN A 212 -7.15 -5.35 -15.10
CA ASN A 212 -6.39 -4.20 -15.59
C ASN A 212 -5.51 -3.49 -14.55
N ARG A 213 -5.56 -3.94 -13.30
CA ARG A 213 -4.74 -3.48 -12.17
C ARG A 213 -3.79 -4.56 -11.64
N ALA A 214 -3.66 -5.67 -12.37
CA ALA A 214 -2.81 -6.78 -11.98
C ALA A 214 -1.92 -7.20 -13.15
N VAL A 215 -0.65 -7.46 -12.89
CA VAL A 215 0.30 -7.89 -13.91
C VAL A 215 1.28 -8.90 -13.35
N ARG A 216 1.63 -9.88 -14.19
CA ARG A 216 2.72 -10.80 -13.92
C ARG A 216 4.05 -10.21 -14.39
N TYR A 217 5.08 -10.33 -13.58
CA TYR A 217 6.41 -9.87 -13.91
C TYR A 217 7.47 -10.98 -13.80
N GLU A 218 8.64 -10.77 -14.39
CA GLU A 218 9.78 -11.67 -14.26
C GLU A 218 10.55 -11.38 -12.97
N CYS A 219 10.78 -12.41 -12.15
CA CYS A 219 11.45 -12.31 -10.86
C CYS A 219 12.96 -12.36 -11.02
N ASP A 220 13.53 -11.30 -11.60
CA ASP A 220 14.96 -11.08 -11.73
C ASP A 220 15.32 -9.58 -11.60
N SER A 221 16.61 -9.25 -11.63
CA SER A 221 17.08 -7.86 -11.51
C SER A 221 16.44 -6.92 -12.54
N ALA A 222 16.29 -7.37 -13.79
CA ALA A 222 15.74 -6.53 -14.87
C ALA A 222 14.23 -6.34 -14.70
N GLY A 223 13.49 -7.39 -14.35
CA GLY A 223 12.05 -7.31 -14.05
C GLY A 223 11.79 -6.46 -12.82
N THR A 224 12.58 -6.60 -11.77
CA THR A 224 12.49 -5.76 -10.57
C THR A 224 12.71 -4.28 -10.89
N ALA A 225 13.77 -3.96 -11.66
CA ALA A 225 14.05 -2.58 -12.10
C ALA A 225 12.91 -2.01 -12.97
N LEU A 226 12.36 -2.81 -13.89
CA LEU A 226 11.21 -2.43 -14.71
C LEU A 226 9.98 -2.13 -13.83
N ASN A 227 9.69 -2.98 -12.84
CA ASN A 227 8.58 -2.78 -11.91
C ASN A 227 8.68 -1.42 -11.20
N PHE A 228 9.82 -1.09 -10.59
CA PHE A 228 9.98 0.19 -9.91
C PHE A 228 9.91 1.39 -10.86
N ASN A 229 10.38 1.23 -12.10
CA ASN A 229 10.21 2.28 -13.11
C ASN A 229 8.75 2.51 -13.48
N VAL A 230 7.98 1.44 -13.69
CA VAL A 230 6.55 1.51 -13.98
C VAL A 230 5.77 2.04 -12.76
N MET A 231 6.06 1.57 -11.55
CA MET A 231 5.48 2.11 -10.31
C MET A 231 5.73 3.62 -10.19
N SER A 232 6.94 4.09 -10.51
CA SER A 232 7.25 5.52 -10.51
C SER A 232 6.34 6.29 -11.47
N LYS A 233 6.15 5.81 -12.71
CA LYS A 233 5.24 6.42 -13.69
C LYS A 233 3.79 6.45 -13.20
N MET A 234 3.30 5.35 -12.61
CA MET A 234 1.95 5.27 -12.05
C MET A 234 1.74 6.28 -10.92
N VAL A 235 2.69 6.38 -9.99
CA VAL A 235 2.62 7.36 -8.90
C VAL A 235 2.62 8.78 -9.47
N SER A 236 3.46 9.10 -10.47
CA SER A 236 3.48 10.41 -11.13
C SER A 236 2.13 10.75 -11.77
N SER A 237 1.51 9.80 -12.51
CA SER A 237 0.19 10.00 -13.10
C SER A 237 -0.89 10.26 -12.06
N VAL A 238 -0.91 9.47 -10.98
CA VAL A 238 -1.87 9.65 -9.89
C VAL A 238 -1.67 10.99 -9.16
N ARG A 239 -0.43 11.43 -8.96
CA ARG A 239 -0.15 12.74 -8.35
C ARG A 239 -0.60 13.89 -9.25
N ALA A 240 -0.43 13.76 -10.56
CA ALA A 240 -0.80 14.77 -11.53
C ALA A 240 -2.31 14.86 -11.83
N CYS A 241 -3.09 13.80 -11.59
CA CYS A 241 -4.53 13.83 -11.88
C CYS A 241 -5.29 14.79 -10.95
N GLY A 242 -6.40 15.34 -11.47
CA GLY A 242 -7.14 16.42 -10.82
C GLY A 242 -7.92 16.02 -9.57
N SER A 243 -8.36 14.76 -9.49
CA SER A 243 -9.18 14.27 -8.37
C SER A 243 -9.06 12.76 -8.16
N ALA A 244 -9.62 12.26 -7.07
CA ALA A 244 -9.70 10.81 -6.82
C ALA A 244 -10.54 10.08 -7.88
N CYS A 245 -11.56 10.72 -8.43
CA CYS A 245 -12.39 10.13 -9.49
C CYS A 245 -11.60 9.93 -10.80
N ASP A 246 -10.65 10.83 -11.08
CA ASP A 246 -9.83 10.79 -12.30
C ASP A 246 -8.68 9.78 -12.19
N MET A 247 -8.40 9.28 -10.98
CA MET A 247 -7.26 8.39 -10.71
C MET A 247 -7.38 7.06 -11.48
N SER A 248 -8.59 6.50 -11.56
CA SER A 248 -8.83 5.26 -12.31
C SER A 248 -8.56 5.46 -13.80
N GLU A 249 -9.08 6.55 -14.39
CA GLU A 249 -8.86 6.92 -15.80
C GLU A 249 -7.39 7.17 -16.09
N ALA A 250 -6.69 7.94 -15.23
CA ALA A 250 -5.26 8.20 -15.37
C ALA A 250 -4.40 6.92 -15.34
N LEU A 251 -4.81 5.91 -14.59
CA LEU A 251 -4.14 4.62 -14.56
C LEU A 251 -4.49 3.73 -15.76
N ASP A 252 -5.70 3.87 -16.32
CA ASP A 252 -6.13 3.12 -17.52
C ASP A 252 -5.51 3.71 -18.80
N ASP A 253 -5.52 5.04 -18.96
CA ASP A 253 -4.98 5.72 -20.14
C ASP A 253 -3.48 5.48 -20.36
N ALA A 254 -2.76 5.34 -19.28
CA ALA A 254 -1.32 5.16 -19.35
C ALA A 254 -0.89 3.76 -19.79
N ASP A 255 -1.81 2.75 -19.76
CA ASP A 255 -1.53 1.32 -20.05
C ASP A 255 -0.15 0.84 -19.54
N MET A 256 0.22 1.35 -18.35
CA MET A 256 1.60 1.24 -17.83
C MET A 256 1.98 -0.20 -17.51
N LEU A 257 1.00 -1.02 -17.14
CA LEU A 257 1.23 -2.44 -16.86
C LEU A 257 1.57 -3.24 -18.12
N SER A 258 1.22 -2.73 -19.31
CA SER A 258 1.57 -3.37 -20.57
C SER A 258 3.07 -3.49 -20.83
N GLU A 259 3.88 -2.54 -20.30
CA GLU A 259 5.35 -2.63 -20.39
C GLU A 259 5.87 -3.87 -19.67
N ILE A 260 5.36 -4.14 -18.47
CA ILE A 260 5.73 -5.31 -17.66
C ILE A 260 5.23 -6.60 -18.35
N GLU A 261 3.98 -6.58 -18.82
CA GLU A 261 3.39 -7.72 -19.50
C GLU A 261 4.13 -8.07 -20.80
N ALA A 262 4.53 -7.06 -21.57
CA ALA A 262 5.29 -7.23 -22.80
C ALA A 262 6.69 -7.82 -22.53
N ASP A 263 7.38 -7.35 -21.50
CA ASP A 263 8.67 -7.89 -21.07
C ASP A 263 8.51 -9.38 -20.68
N TYR A 264 7.53 -9.69 -19.83
CA TYR A 264 7.25 -11.07 -19.42
C TYR A 264 6.96 -11.98 -20.63
N LYS A 265 6.04 -11.56 -21.52
CA LYS A 265 5.70 -12.32 -22.74
C LYS A 265 6.90 -12.51 -23.68
N LYS A 266 7.76 -11.50 -23.80
CA LYS A 266 8.98 -11.58 -24.64
C LYS A 266 9.94 -12.65 -24.13
N ARG A 267 10.09 -12.79 -22.83
CA ARG A 267 11.01 -13.74 -22.19
C ARG A 267 10.46 -15.18 -22.18
N HIS A 268 9.13 -15.34 -22.25
CA HIS A 268 8.45 -16.64 -22.25
C HIS A 268 7.85 -17.02 -23.60
N LYS A 269 8.26 -16.33 -24.69
CA LYS A 269 7.96 -16.81 -26.05
C LYS A 269 8.86 -18.02 -26.33
N ALA A 270 8.21 -19.23 -26.31
CA ALA A 270 8.80 -20.47 -26.84
C ALA A 270 8.86 -20.41 -28.36
#